data_af5ced4c96e73164b86891ebc560ff05
#
_entry.id   af5ced4c96e73164b86891ebc560ff05
#
_cell.length_a   1.000
_cell.length_b   1.000
_cell.length_c   1.000
_cell.angle_alpha   90.00
_cell.angle_beta   90.00
_cell.angle_gamma   90.00
#
_symmetry.space_group_name_H-M   'P 1'
#
loop_
_entity.id
_entity.type
_entity.pdbx_description
1 polymer ?
#
loop_
_entity_poly.entity_id
_entity_poly.type
_entity_poly.pdbx_seq_one_letter_code
_entity_poly.pdbx_strand_id
1 'polypeptide(L)'
;MISVTDHNRLLVKIARLYYEQDLTQSEIGKRLRLSRQKVQRLLHLARDQGVVRIGIRPTMGIFSDLEKSLEKQFGLREAVVVETTAYQDQLTVAREVGVGAAEYLLRVVQSHDRIVLSWGGSLLGMVNTLSHHPPMEVEDVTVIQGLGGLVDPNNEIHAADLTRRLARALGAKAFLLPAPGVAGSENARQAFDDDPHVAEVLRKARTANLAFMGIGAPRPDSILVQEGNIVMWQELAGLKKRGAVGDINLRYFDERGQKVPSGLDSRVIGLTLDEIKKIDHVVGVGGGAEKFKAIRAALAGKLVNVLVTDHRTAQLLRAEGRVAHTHPLPVKSKG
;
A
#
# COMPACT_ATOMS: atom_id res chain seq x y z
N MET A 1 15.34 -9.40 -51.92
CA MET A 1 14.78 -10.11 -50.75
C MET A 1 15.90 -10.45 -49.79
N ILE A 2 15.87 -9.96 -48.55
CA ILE A 2 16.85 -10.35 -47.51
C ILE A 2 16.56 -11.79 -47.13
N SER A 3 17.58 -12.68 -47.24
CA SER A 3 17.45 -14.10 -46.88
C SER A 3 17.02 -14.21 -45.38
N VAL A 4 16.20 -15.19 -45.05
CA VAL A 4 15.79 -15.50 -43.66
C VAL A 4 17.01 -15.62 -42.75
N THR A 5 18.11 -16.17 -43.26
CA THR A 5 19.39 -16.32 -42.56
C THR A 5 20.04 -14.95 -42.27
N ASP A 6 19.94 -13.99 -43.16
CA ASP A 6 20.51 -12.65 -43.00
C ASP A 6 19.69 -11.81 -42.00
N HIS A 7 18.38 -12.01 -41.99
CA HIS A 7 17.49 -11.39 -41.01
C HIS A 7 17.81 -11.86 -39.59
N ASN A 8 17.96 -13.16 -39.38
CA ASN A 8 18.30 -13.72 -38.06
C ASN A 8 19.69 -13.29 -37.58
N ARG A 9 20.67 -13.21 -38.49
CA ARG A 9 21.99 -12.64 -38.18
C ARG A 9 21.92 -11.21 -37.69
N LEU A 10 21.08 -10.40 -38.35
CA LEU A 10 20.88 -9.01 -37.95
C LEU A 10 20.25 -8.88 -36.56
N LEU A 11 19.25 -9.72 -36.23
CA LEU A 11 18.63 -9.76 -34.90
C LEU A 11 19.66 -10.10 -33.81
N VAL A 12 20.45 -11.15 -34.02
CA VAL A 12 21.52 -11.54 -33.08
C VAL A 12 22.55 -10.44 -32.93
N LYS A 13 22.98 -9.81 -34.02
CA LYS A 13 23.99 -8.74 -34.00
C LYS A 13 23.50 -7.51 -33.23
N ILE A 14 22.25 -7.08 -33.45
CA ILE A 14 21.65 -5.94 -32.73
C ILE A 14 21.47 -6.27 -31.26
N ALA A 15 21.02 -7.48 -30.93
CA ALA A 15 20.88 -7.94 -29.56
C ALA A 15 22.22 -7.92 -28.81
N ARG A 16 23.28 -8.45 -29.40
CA ARG A 16 24.62 -8.42 -28.79
C ARG A 16 25.15 -7.00 -28.58
N LEU A 17 24.98 -6.13 -29.57
CA LEU A 17 25.41 -4.73 -29.44
C LEU A 17 24.69 -4.01 -28.30
N TYR A 18 23.41 -4.33 -28.08
CA TYR A 18 22.59 -3.70 -27.04
C TYR A 18 22.82 -4.30 -25.65
N TYR A 19 22.76 -5.65 -25.53
CA TYR A 19 22.77 -6.34 -24.23
C TYR A 19 24.16 -6.76 -23.72
N GLU A 20 25.16 -6.94 -24.62
CA GLU A 20 26.51 -7.36 -24.25
C GLU A 20 27.52 -6.23 -24.34
N GLN A 21 27.28 -5.19 -25.17
CA GLN A 21 28.20 -4.08 -25.39
C GLN A 21 27.61 -2.74 -24.93
N ASP A 22 26.43 -2.73 -24.31
CA ASP A 22 25.76 -1.56 -23.72
C ASP A 22 25.59 -0.37 -24.67
N LEU A 23 25.57 -0.61 -25.98
CA LEU A 23 25.38 0.45 -26.96
C LEU A 23 23.91 0.91 -26.98
N THR A 24 23.69 2.20 -27.02
CA THR A 24 22.36 2.78 -27.19
C THR A 24 21.77 2.45 -28.58
N GLN A 25 20.44 2.44 -28.67
CA GLN A 25 19.74 2.20 -29.94
C GLN A 25 20.19 3.20 -31.04
N SER A 26 20.58 4.43 -30.69
CA SER A 26 21.07 5.46 -31.60
C SER A 26 22.46 5.12 -32.12
N GLU A 27 23.37 4.66 -31.26
CA GLU A 27 24.72 4.24 -31.67
C GLU A 27 24.69 3.00 -32.54
N ILE A 28 23.84 2.01 -32.19
CA ILE A 28 23.60 0.83 -33.01
C ILE A 28 23.07 1.25 -34.39
N GLY A 29 22.11 2.18 -34.42
CA GLY A 29 21.56 2.71 -35.67
C GLY A 29 22.64 3.35 -36.54
N LYS A 30 23.49 4.21 -36.00
CA LYS A 30 24.63 4.82 -36.70
C LYS A 30 25.60 3.73 -37.24
N ARG A 31 25.98 2.77 -36.40
CA ARG A 31 26.96 1.71 -36.72
C ARG A 31 26.47 0.78 -37.84
N LEU A 32 25.15 0.46 -37.85
CA LEU A 32 24.56 -0.48 -38.80
C LEU A 32 23.83 0.21 -39.95
N ARG A 33 23.87 1.53 -40.03
CA ARG A 33 23.13 2.36 -40.99
C ARG A 33 21.61 2.08 -40.96
N LEU A 34 21.05 2.01 -39.76
CA LEU A 34 19.62 1.81 -39.49
C LEU A 34 19.05 3.01 -38.72
N SER A 35 17.76 3.28 -38.86
CA SER A 35 17.10 4.25 -38.00
C SER A 35 16.97 3.70 -36.57
N ARG A 36 16.97 4.59 -35.56
CA ARG A 36 16.74 4.24 -34.15
C ARG A 36 15.44 3.43 -33.98
N GLN A 37 14.36 3.84 -34.66
CA GLN A 37 13.08 3.15 -34.64
C GLN A 37 13.17 1.72 -35.20
N LYS A 38 13.97 1.52 -36.26
CA LYS A 38 14.19 0.19 -36.82
C LYS A 38 14.97 -0.70 -35.86
N VAL A 39 15.98 -0.17 -35.17
CA VAL A 39 16.72 -0.89 -34.11
C VAL A 39 15.79 -1.29 -32.98
N GLN A 40 14.96 -0.38 -32.47
CA GLN A 40 13.97 -0.67 -31.44
C GLN A 40 13.04 -1.82 -31.84
N ARG A 41 12.45 -1.75 -33.06
CA ARG A 41 11.57 -2.80 -33.57
C ARG A 41 12.27 -4.16 -33.69
N LEU A 42 13.52 -4.18 -34.12
CA LEU A 42 14.29 -5.41 -34.25
C LEU A 42 14.68 -6.00 -32.87
N LEU A 43 14.92 -5.17 -31.85
CA LEU A 43 15.10 -5.63 -30.47
C LEU A 43 13.83 -6.25 -29.89
N HIS A 44 12.65 -5.67 -30.16
CA HIS A 44 11.38 -6.31 -29.79
C HIS A 44 11.22 -7.66 -30.50
N LEU A 45 11.44 -7.72 -31.80
CA LEU A 45 11.35 -8.95 -32.56
C LEU A 45 12.32 -10.03 -32.07
N ALA A 46 13.55 -9.64 -31.67
CA ALA A 46 14.53 -10.57 -31.09
C ALA A 46 14.05 -11.19 -29.77
N ARG A 47 13.29 -10.45 -28.95
CA ARG A 47 12.62 -10.98 -27.76
C ARG A 47 11.46 -11.90 -28.11
N ASP A 48 10.58 -11.47 -29.01
CA ASP A 48 9.39 -12.23 -29.41
C ASP A 48 9.76 -13.56 -30.05
N GLN A 49 10.86 -13.61 -30.82
CA GLN A 49 11.37 -14.83 -31.44
C GLN A 49 12.30 -15.65 -30.52
N GLY A 50 12.49 -15.23 -29.26
CA GLY A 50 13.32 -15.96 -28.31
C GLY A 50 14.83 -15.92 -28.56
N VAL A 51 15.29 -15.06 -29.50
CA VAL A 51 16.73 -14.79 -29.73
C VAL A 51 17.35 -14.15 -28.49
N VAL A 52 16.58 -13.34 -27.77
CA VAL A 52 16.94 -12.77 -26.47
C VAL A 52 16.02 -13.36 -25.40
N ARG A 53 16.62 -13.93 -24.37
CA ARG A 53 15.91 -14.38 -23.16
C ARG A 53 16.44 -13.60 -21.96
N ILE A 54 15.60 -12.81 -21.33
CA ILE A 54 15.93 -12.06 -20.11
C ILE A 54 15.40 -12.88 -18.93
N GLY A 55 16.29 -13.33 -18.07
CA GLY A 55 15.95 -14.01 -16.83
C GLY A 55 16.32 -13.14 -15.64
N ILE A 56 15.36 -12.84 -14.77
CA ILE A 56 15.60 -12.20 -13.46
C ILE A 56 15.71 -13.34 -12.45
N ARG A 57 16.83 -13.42 -11.75
CA ARG A 57 16.99 -14.38 -10.65
C ARG A 57 16.72 -13.65 -9.34
N PRO A 58 15.60 -13.97 -8.63
CA PRO A 58 15.34 -13.38 -7.32
C PRO A 58 16.43 -13.81 -6.34
N THR A 59 16.87 -12.89 -5.48
CA THR A 59 17.72 -13.18 -4.33
C THR A 59 16.87 -13.78 -3.20
N MET A 60 17.45 -14.54 -2.28
CA MET A 60 16.72 -15.03 -1.11
C MET A 60 16.09 -13.87 -0.34
N GLY A 61 14.86 -14.06 0.11
CA GLY A 61 14.09 -13.02 0.80
C GLY A 61 13.37 -12.01 -0.12
N ILE A 62 13.54 -12.10 -1.44
CA ILE A 62 12.85 -11.27 -2.43
C ILE A 62 11.73 -12.08 -3.08
N PHE A 63 10.49 -11.63 -2.93
CA PHE A 63 9.29 -12.32 -3.40
C PHE A 63 8.71 -11.72 -4.69
N SER A 64 9.58 -11.35 -5.64
CA SER A 64 9.20 -10.62 -6.86
C SER A 64 8.09 -11.28 -7.69
N ASP A 65 8.01 -12.61 -7.71
CA ASP A 65 6.93 -13.32 -8.40
C ASP A 65 5.58 -13.20 -7.68
N LEU A 66 5.59 -13.12 -6.34
CA LEU A 66 4.38 -12.85 -5.54
C LEU A 66 3.94 -11.40 -5.74
N GLU A 67 4.86 -10.46 -5.62
CA GLU A 67 4.63 -9.02 -5.83
C GLU A 67 3.98 -8.78 -7.19
N LYS A 68 4.61 -9.23 -8.27
CA LYS A 68 4.08 -9.12 -9.64
C LYS A 68 2.71 -9.78 -9.81
N SER A 69 2.49 -10.92 -9.14
CA SER A 69 1.19 -11.60 -9.18
C SER A 69 0.09 -10.78 -8.52
N LEU A 70 0.36 -10.19 -7.34
CA LEU A 70 -0.58 -9.34 -6.62
C LEU A 70 -0.86 -8.04 -7.38
N GLU A 71 0.17 -7.40 -7.91
CA GLU A 71 0.05 -6.19 -8.74
C GLU A 71 -0.90 -6.42 -9.92
N LYS A 72 -0.70 -7.52 -10.64
CA LYS A 72 -1.56 -7.89 -11.77
C LYS A 72 -2.98 -8.25 -11.34
N GLN A 73 -3.12 -9.02 -10.25
CA GLN A 73 -4.42 -9.54 -9.80
C GLN A 73 -5.32 -8.43 -9.26
N PHE A 74 -4.77 -7.48 -8.51
CA PHE A 74 -5.53 -6.43 -7.84
C PHE A 74 -5.39 -5.05 -8.51
N GLY A 75 -4.55 -4.94 -9.55
CA GLY A 75 -4.28 -3.68 -10.24
C GLY A 75 -3.52 -2.68 -9.36
N LEU A 76 -2.62 -3.19 -8.51
CA LEU A 76 -1.78 -2.36 -7.67
C LEU A 76 -0.69 -1.66 -8.51
N ARG A 77 -0.24 -0.51 -8.05
CA ARG A 77 0.96 0.16 -8.56
C ARG A 77 2.20 -0.62 -8.16
N GLU A 78 2.21 -1.11 -6.92
CA GLU A 78 3.31 -1.89 -6.36
C GLU A 78 2.83 -2.76 -5.20
N ALA A 79 3.44 -3.93 -5.05
CA ALA A 79 3.35 -4.77 -3.87
C ALA A 79 4.76 -4.98 -3.31
N VAL A 80 4.91 -4.85 -2.00
CA VAL A 80 6.14 -5.16 -1.26
C VAL A 80 5.83 -6.33 -0.35
N VAL A 81 6.51 -7.44 -0.56
CA VAL A 81 6.30 -8.67 0.18
C VAL A 81 7.53 -8.97 1.04
N VAL A 82 7.35 -8.96 2.36
CA VAL A 82 8.42 -9.24 3.31
C VAL A 82 8.34 -10.68 3.84
N GLU A 83 9.48 -11.22 4.23
CA GLU A 83 9.52 -12.49 4.95
C GLU A 83 8.96 -12.29 6.37
N THR A 84 8.20 -13.28 6.88
CA THR A 84 7.81 -13.34 8.29
C THR A 84 8.29 -14.64 8.91
N THR A 85 8.83 -14.52 10.10
CA THR A 85 9.36 -15.64 10.88
C THR A 85 8.27 -16.34 11.70
N ALA A 86 7.22 -15.60 12.10
CA ALA A 86 6.17 -16.11 12.99
C ALA A 86 4.79 -15.59 12.55
N TYR A 87 4.24 -16.17 11.49
CA TYR A 87 2.97 -15.73 10.86
C TYR A 87 1.76 -15.70 11.80
N GLN A 88 1.74 -16.55 12.85
CA GLN A 88 0.65 -16.58 13.84
C GLN A 88 0.85 -15.55 14.96
N ASP A 89 2.04 -15.00 15.12
CA ASP A 89 2.29 -13.91 16.07
C ASP A 89 2.09 -12.56 15.40
N GLN A 90 0.93 -11.96 15.68
CA GLN A 90 0.54 -10.69 15.06
C GLN A 90 1.50 -9.53 15.40
N LEU A 91 2.15 -9.54 16.56
CA LEU A 91 3.11 -8.50 16.94
C LEU A 91 4.40 -8.62 16.12
N THR A 92 4.91 -9.83 15.94
CA THR A 92 6.09 -10.09 15.11
C THR A 92 5.81 -9.73 13.65
N VAL A 93 4.68 -10.18 13.08
CA VAL A 93 4.28 -9.82 11.72
C VAL A 93 4.15 -8.30 11.57
N ALA A 94 3.52 -7.62 12.52
CA ALA A 94 3.36 -6.16 12.45
C ALA A 94 4.72 -5.44 12.42
N ARG A 95 5.70 -5.92 13.20
CA ARG A 95 7.07 -5.36 13.21
C ARG A 95 7.79 -5.61 11.88
N GLU A 96 7.78 -6.84 11.37
CA GLU A 96 8.46 -7.22 10.13
C GLU A 96 7.86 -6.51 8.91
N VAL A 97 6.52 -6.45 8.81
CA VAL A 97 5.83 -5.66 7.78
C VAL A 97 6.12 -4.16 7.92
N GLY A 98 6.27 -3.68 9.16
CA GLY A 98 6.68 -2.30 9.43
C GLY A 98 8.07 -1.98 8.89
N VAL A 99 9.03 -2.90 9.00
CA VAL A 99 10.37 -2.74 8.38
C VAL A 99 10.24 -2.56 6.87
N GLY A 100 9.49 -3.43 6.19
CA GLY A 100 9.26 -3.30 4.75
C GLY A 100 8.56 -1.99 4.37
N ALA A 101 7.65 -1.49 5.20
CA ALA A 101 7.02 -0.19 4.97
C ALA A 101 8.00 0.98 5.15
N ALA A 102 8.97 0.87 6.07
CA ALA A 102 10.04 1.85 6.25
C ALA A 102 10.97 1.88 5.03
N GLU A 103 11.41 0.72 4.56
CA GLU A 103 12.24 0.60 3.35
C GLU A 103 11.53 1.16 2.12
N TYR A 104 10.23 0.86 1.98
CA TYR A 104 9.40 1.42 0.92
C TYR A 104 9.37 2.96 0.99
N LEU A 105 9.08 3.55 2.17
CA LEU A 105 9.05 5.01 2.34
C LEU A 105 10.39 5.64 1.99
N LEU A 106 11.51 5.10 2.50
CA LEU A 106 12.85 5.62 2.21
C LEU A 106 13.18 5.66 0.71
N ARG A 107 12.61 4.72 -0.05
CA ARG A 107 12.82 4.64 -1.51
C ARG A 107 11.94 5.60 -2.31
N VAL A 108 10.73 5.90 -1.83
CA VAL A 108 9.74 6.64 -2.63
C VAL A 108 9.57 8.10 -2.22
N VAL A 109 9.94 8.47 -0.98
CA VAL A 109 9.76 9.84 -0.50
C VAL A 109 10.57 10.83 -1.32
N GLN A 110 9.94 11.96 -1.65
CA GLN A 110 10.52 13.03 -2.44
C GLN A 110 10.35 14.37 -1.73
N SER A 111 11.18 15.36 -2.10
CA SER A 111 11.00 16.73 -1.63
C SER A 111 9.60 17.25 -1.97
N HIS A 112 9.03 18.03 -1.06
CA HIS A 112 7.68 18.60 -1.11
C HIS A 112 6.54 17.60 -0.93
N ASP A 113 6.82 16.34 -0.56
CA ASP A 113 5.77 15.38 -0.28
C ASP A 113 4.90 15.79 0.91
N ARG A 114 3.61 15.54 0.77
CA ARG A 114 2.60 15.65 1.83
C ARG A 114 2.13 14.25 2.18
N ILE A 115 2.61 13.77 3.33
CA ILE A 115 2.43 12.38 3.78
C ILE A 115 1.34 12.34 4.84
N VAL A 116 0.24 11.64 4.58
CA VAL A 116 -0.71 11.30 5.64
C VAL A 116 -0.28 10.01 6.32
N LEU A 117 -0.24 10.05 7.64
CA LEU A 117 0.01 8.87 8.47
C LEU A 117 -1.24 8.55 9.30
N SER A 118 -1.67 7.27 9.22
CA SER A 118 -2.67 6.71 10.11
C SER A 118 -2.00 6.17 11.38
N TRP A 119 -2.50 5.10 11.94
CA TRP A 119 -2.03 4.48 13.18
C TRP A 119 -2.07 2.95 13.05
N GLY A 120 -1.50 2.26 14.05
CA GLY A 120 -1.52 0.80 14.16
C GLY A 120 -0.14 0.17 14.30
N GLY A 121 -0.10 -1.09 14.74
CA GLY A 121 1.14 -1.79 15.08
C GLY A 121 2.16 -1.87 13.94
N SER A 122 1.72 -2.07 12.68
CA SER A 122 2.64 -2.09 11.55
C SER A 122 3.22 -0.71 11.25
N LEU A 123 2.45 0.36 11.45
CA LEU A 123 2.94 1.74 11.31
C LEU A 123 3.86 2.13 12.47
N LEU A 124 3.61 1.64 13.69
CA LEU A 124 4.56 1.75 14.80
C LEU A 124 5.89 1.06 14.44
N GLY A 125 5.85 -0.15 13.89
CA GLY A 125 7.03 -0.86 13.41
C GLY A 125 7.80 -0.06 12.36
N MET A 126 7.11 0.56 11.41
CA MET A 126 7.68 1.44 10.40
C MET A 126 8.40 2.64 11.03
N VAL A 127 7.73 3.36 11.94
CA VAL A 127 8.29 4.55 12.60
C VAL A 127 9.45 4.19 13.51
N ASN A 128 9.40 3.06 14.21
CA ASN A 128 10.50 2.54 15.03
C ASN A 128 11.74 2.28 14.17
N THR A 129 11.59 1.65 13.01
CA THR A 129 12.69 1.40 12.08
C THR A 129 13.31 2.70 11.58
N LEU A 130 12.50 3.67 11.17
CA LEU A 130 12.96 4.96 10.68
C LEU A 130 13.65 5.81 11.75
N SER A 131 13.30 5.65 13.02
CA SER A 131 13.94 6.41 14.12
C SER A 131 15.44 6.08 14.30
N HIS A 132 15.92 4.99 13.71
CA HIS A 132 17.33 4.58 13.73
C HIS A 132 18.04 4.87 12.39
N HIS A 133 17.33 5.41 11.41
CA HIS A 133 17.90 5.76 10.10
C HIS A 133 18.53 7.16 10.14
N PRO A 134 19.67 7.41 9.45
CA PRO A 134 20.18 8.75 9.27
C PRO A 134 19.14 9.68 8.66
N PRO A 135 19.15 10.99 8.99
CA PRO A 135 18.25 11.95 8.38
C PRO A 135 18.32 11.89 6.85
N MET A 136 17.16 11.98 6.21
CA MET A 136 17.07 12.00 4.75
C MET A 136 17.33 13.42 4.20
N GLU A 137 17.95 13.50 3.03
CA GLU A 137 18.13 14.75 2.30
C GLU A 137 16.89 15.07 1.45
N VAL A 138 15.74 15.30 2.11
CA VAL A 138 14.49 15.73 1.46
C VAL A 138 14.06 17.07 2.01
N GLU A 139 13.61 17.97 1.15
CA GLU A 139 13.24 19.33 1.50
C GLU A 139 11.72 19.51 1.54
N ASP A 140 11.24 20.33 2.48
CA ASP A 140 9.85 20.77 2.61
C ASP A 140 8.81 19.66 2.64
N VAL A 141 9.17 18.50 3.18
CA VAL A 141 8.23 17.40 3.43
C VAL A 141 7.33 17.73 4.61
N THR A 142 6.07 17.35 4.52
CA THR A 142 5.10 17.47 5.62
C THR A 142 4.50 16.11 5.97
N VAL A 143 4.37 15.82 7.26
CA VAL A 143 3.68 14.63 7.78
C VAL A 143 2.42 15.08 8.50
N ILE A 144 1.28 14.55 8.08
CA ILE A 144 -0.05 14.99 8.50
C ILE A 144 -0.76 13.82 9.18
N GLN A 145 -1.28 14.06 10.37
CA GLN A 145 -2.07 13.07 11.10
C GLN A 145 -3.41 12.83 10.40
N GLY A 146 -3.69 11.58 10.00
CA GLY A 146 -4.87 11.21 9.22
C GLY A 146 -6.12 10.89 10.07
N LEU A 147 -5.96 10.69 11.37
CA LEU A 147 -7.01 10.36 12.34
C LEU A 147 -6.75 11.10 13.64
N GLY A 148 -7.79 11.59 14.30
CA GLY A 148 -7.70 12.24 15.61
C GLY A 148 -7.08 11.35 16.69
N GLY A 149 -6.75 11.95 17.83
CA GLY A 149 -6.09 11.27 18.94
C GLY A 149 -6.94 10.12 19.49
N LEU A 150 -6.29 8.99 19.74
CA LEU A 150 -6.87 7.88 20.47
C LEU A 150 -6.45 8.04 21.92
N VAL A 151 -7.44 8.16 22.81
CA VAL A 151 -7.19 8.52 24.22
C VAL A 151 -6.92 7.26 25.02
N ASP A 152 -5.66 6.85 25.08
CA ASP A 152 -5.17 5.96 26.13
C ASP A 152 -3.75 6.40 26.54
N PRO A 153 -3.56 6.89 27.79
CA PRO A 153 -2.25 7.35 28.26
C PRO A 153 -1.18 6.27 28.29
N ASN A 154 -1.56 5.01 28.31
CA ASN A 154 -0.65 3.87 28.47
C ASN A 154 -0.28 3.20 27.13
N ASN A 155 -0.82 3.66 26.02
CA ASN A 155 -0.61 3.02 24.72
C ASN A 155 0.46 3.72 23.91
N GLU A 156 1.50 2.99 23.48
CA GLU A 156 2.58 3.51 22.65
C GLU A 156 2.16 3.84 21.20
N ILE A 157 0.92 3.44 20.80
CA ILE A 157 0.45 3.59 19.43
C ILE A 157 -0.42 4.84 19.26
N HIS A 158 0.07 5.99 19.70
CA HIS A 158 -0.65 7.25 19.50
C HIS A 158 -0.40 7.82 18.08
N ALA A 159 -1.46 8.08 17.32
CA ALA A 159 -1.37 8.66 15.99
C ALA A 159 -0.55 9.97 15.97
N ALA A 160 -0.70 10.81 16.99
CA ALA A 160 0.06 12.06 17.13
C ALA A 160 1.55 11.81 17.37
N ASP A 161 1.90 10.81 18.21
CA ASP A 161 3.30 10.44 18.47
C ASP A 161 3.95 9.86 17.21
N LEU A 162 3.29 8.92 16.55
CA LEU A 162 3.77 8.35 15.29
C LEU A 162 4.02 9.44 14.25
N THR A 163 3.10 10.42 14.14
CA THR A 163 3.23 11.54 13.21
C THR A 163 4.44 12.42 13.54
N ARG A 164 4.66 12.77 14.82
CA ARG A 164 5.83 13.55 15.25
C ARG A 164 7.14 12.81 15.02
N ARG A 165 7.18 11.52 15.33
CA ARG A 165 8.37 10.68 15.19
C ARG A 165 8.74 10.49 13.72
N LEU A 166 7.76 10.22 12.86
CA LEU A 166 7.98 10.14 11.41
C LEU A 166 8.49 11.47 10.87
N ALA A 167 7.84 12.58 11.22
CA ALA A 167 8.30 13.91 10.79
C ALA A 167 9.74 14.19 11.23
N ARG A 168 10.10 13.84 12.48
CA ARG A 168 11.49 13.98 12.96
C ARG A 168 12.48 13.13 12.16
N ALA A 169 12.13 11.87 11.86
CA ALA A 169 12.98 10.97 11.09
C ALA A 169 13.23 11.48 9.66
N LEU A 170 12.27 12.18 9.08
CA LEU A 170 12.37 12.76 7.73
C LEU A 170 12.86 14.22 7.70
N GLY A 171 13.14 14.85 8.85
CA GLY A 171 13.39 16.28 8.89
C GLY A 171 12.20 17.15 8.45
N ALA A 172 10.99 16.62 8.55
CA ALA A 172 9.75 17.18 8.03
C ALA A 172 8.97 17.99 9.07
N LYS A 173 7.98 18.77 8.60
CA LYS A 173 7.01 19.46 9.48
C LYS A 173 5.87 18.51 9.84
N ALA A 174 5.49 18.44 11.13
CA ALA A 174 4.34 17.67 11.60
C ALA A 174 3.09 18.54 11.68
N PHE A 175 1.97 18.06 11.14
CA PHE A 175 0.65 18.65 11.32
C PHE A 175 -0.23 17.66 12.11
N LEU A 176 -0.51 18.02 13.36
CA LEU A 176 -1.28 17.18 14.27
C LEU A 176 -2.74 17.61 14.26
N LEU A 177 -3.64 16.63 14.29
CA LEU A 177 -5.09 16.86 14.33
C LEU A 177 -5.53 17.09 15.79
N PRO A 178 -5.89 18.34 16.18
CA PRO A 178 -6.22 18.67 17.56
C PRO A 178 -7.67 18.29 17.91
N ALA A 179 -7.98 16.99 17.72
CA ALA A 179 -9.30 16.43 17.98
C ALA A 179 -9.18 14.98 18.43
N PRO A 180 -10.17 14.42 19.15
CA PRO A 180 -10.23 12.99 19.43
C PRO A 180 -10.47 12.20 18.14
N GLY A 181 -10.05 10.94 18.09
CA GLY A 181 -10.31 10.05 16.94
C GLY A 181 -11.79 9.72 16.77
N VAL A 182 -12.52 9.64 17.89
CA VAL A 182 -13.97 9.39 17.94
C VAL A 182 -14.61 10.39 18.88
N ALA A 183 -15.53 11.19 18.38
CA ALA A 183 -16.33 12.11 19.18
C ALA A 183 -17.41 11.37 19.98
N GLY A 184 -17.86 11.95 21.08
CA GLY A 184 -18.93 11.39 21.92
C GLY A 184 -20.29 11.31 21.20
N SER A 185 -20.53 12.20 20.23
CA SER A 185 -21.76 12.25 19.42
C SER A 185 -21.46 12.81 18.03
N GLU A 186 -22.42 12.68 17.11
CA GLU A 186 -22.34 13.27 15.78
C GLU A 186 -22.30 14.81 15.84
N ASN A 187 -23.08 15.43 16.73
CA ASN A 187 -23.05 16.88 16.95
C ASN A 187 -21.69 17.36 17.47
N ALA A 188 -21.07 16.59 18.38
CA ALA A 188 -19.72 16.89 18.86
C ALA A 188 -18.69 16.77 17.72
N ARG A 189 -18.80 15.75 16.86
CA ARG A 189 -17.96 15.64 15.67
C ARG A 189 -18.11 16.85 14.76
N GLN A 190 -19.36 17.29 14.51
CA GLN A 190 -19.59 18.46 13.66
C GLN A 190 -18.95 19.72 14.25
N ALA A 191 -19.01 19.91 15.56
CA ALA A 191 -18.37 21.05 16.22
C ALA A 191 -16.82 21.02 16.04
N PHE A 192 -16.21 19.84 16.00
CA PHE A 192 -14.77 19.71 15.66
C PHE A 192 -14.51 20.00 14.18
N ASP A 193 -15.36 19.55 13.27
CA ASP A 193 -15.19 19.84 11.84
C ASP A 193 -15.28 21.33 11.53
N ASP A 194 -16.08 22.07 12.29
CA ASP A 194 -16.25 23.53 12.18
C ASP A 194 -15.11 24.31 12.86
N ASP A 195 -14.27 23.67 13.69
CA ASP A 195 -13.11 24.31 14.29
C ASP A 195 -12.03 24.62 13.23
N PRO A 196 -11.57 25.89 13.13
CA PRO A 196 -10.63 26.29 12.09
C PRO A 196 -9.30 25.52 12.10
N HIS A 197 -8.80 25.12 13.28
CA HIS A 197 -7.54 24.37 13.41
C HIS A 197 -7.70 22.92 12.96
N VAL A 198 -8.82 22.29 13.30
CA VAL A 198 -9.16 20.93 12.86
C VAL A 198 -9.40 20.93 11.34
N ALA A 199 -10.21 21.86 10.84
CA ALA A 199 -10.51 22.03 9.42
C ALA A 199 -9.24 22.24 8.58
N GLU A 200 -8.29 23.03 9.06
CA GLU A 200 -7.01 23.28 8.37
C GLU A 200 -6.17 22.00 8.23
N VAL A 201 -6.05 21.19 9.29
CA VAL A 201 -5.29 19.93 9.24
C VAL A 201 -5.98 18.92 8.31
N LEU A 202 -7.31 18.78 8.39
CA LEU A 202 -8.07 17.89 7.51
C LEU A 202 -7.97 18.35 6.03
N ARG A 203 -8.00 19.67 5.78
CA ARG A 203 -7.79 20.22 4.44
C ARG A 203 -6.41 19.86 3.89
N LYS A 204 -5.34 19.99 4.71
CA LYS A 204 -3.98 19.56 4.33
C LYS A 204 -3.94 18.05 4.06
N ALA A 205 -4.56 17.23 4.90
CA ALA A 205 -4.61 15.79 4.71
C ALA A 205 -5.28 15.39 3.39
N ARG A 206 -6.35 16.08 2.98
CA ARG A 206 -7.04 15.86 1.68
C ARG A 206 -6.18 16.22 0.46
N THR A 207 -5.16 17.06 0.63
CA THR A 207 -4.23 17.45 -0.45
C THR A 207 -2.94 16.64 -0.44
N ALA A 208 -2.84 15.61 0.38
CA ALA A 208 -1.68 14.72 0.43
C ALA A 208 -1.54 13.95 -0.89
N ASN A 209 -0.30 13.63 -1.24
CA ASN A 209 0.04 12.80 -2.40
C ASN A 209 0.54 11.40 -2.01
N LEU A 210 0.87 11.19 -0.74
CA LEU A 210 1.31 9.92 -0.19
C LEU A 210 0.58 9.66 1.13
N ALA A 211 0.10 8.43 1.35
CA ALA A 211 -0.58 8.04 2.58
C ALA A 211 -0.13 6.66 3.03
N PHE A 212 0.20 6.51 4.31
CA PHE A 212 0.47 5.23 4.95
C PHE A 212 -0.69 4.87 5.87
N MET A 213 -1.41 3.81 5.49
CA MET A 213 -2.64 3.37 6.14
C MET A 213 -2.49 1.98 6.74
N GLY A 214 -2.68 1.86 8.05
CA GLY A 214 -2.82 0.56 8.69
C GLY A 214 -4.13 -0.10 8.28
N ILE A 215 -4.08 -1.39 7.91
CA ILE A 215 -5.28 -2.18 7.68
C ILE A 215 -5.58 -2.95 8.95
N GLY A 216 -6.74 -2.67 9.57
CA GLY A 216 -7.25 -3.29 10.78
C GLY A 216 -8.26 -4.40 10.50
N ALA A 217 -8.46 -5.29 11.49
CA ALA A 217 -9.53 -6.27 11.49
C ALA A 217 -10.43 -6.07 12.72
N PRO A 218 -11.78 -6.22 12.59
CA PRO A 218 -12.72 -6.01 13.69
C PRO A 218 -12.64 -7.15 14.72
N ARG A 219 -11.74 -7.03 15.70
CA ARG A 219 -11.45 -8.04 16.71
C ARG A 219 -11.78 -7.56 18.12
N PRO A 220 -12.31 -8.46 18.99
CA PRO A 220 -12.64 -8.14 20.38
C PRO A 220 -11.42 -7.78 21.22
N ASP A 221 -10.29 -8.41 20.91
CA ASP A 221 -8.99 -8.24 21.53
C ASP A 221 -8.13 -7.18 20.84
N SER A 222 -8.75 -6.36 19.95
CA SER A 222 -8.05 -5.21 19.41
C SER A 222 -7.82 -4.15 20.49
N ILE A 223 -6.71 -3.46 20.38
CA ILE A 223 -6.34 -2.29 21.19
C ILE A 223 -7.48 -1.26 21.32
N LEU A 224 -8.30 -1.15 20.27
CA LEU A 224 -9.47 -0.25 20.24
C LEU A 224 -10.55 -0.57 21.28
N VAL A 225 -10.67 -1.86 21.62
CA VAL A 225 -11.69 -2.37 22.53
C VAL A 225 -11.15 -2.57 23.94
N GLN A 226 -9.92 -3.10 24.05
CA GLN A 226 -9.36 -3.54 25.35
C GLN A 226 -8.86 -2.39 26.20
N GLU A 227 -8.11 -1.46 25.64
CA GLU A 227 -7.34 -0.50 26.42
C GLU A 227 -7.90 0.92 26.39
N GLY A 228 -8.76 1.27 25.44
CA GLY A 228 -9.16 2.66 25.27
C GLY A 228 -10.65 2.94 25.28
N ASN A 229 -11.51 1.93 25.34
CA ASN A 229 -12.98 2.11 25.16
C ASN A 229 -13.32 3.02 23.97
N ILE A 230 -12.45 3.06 22.94
CA ILE A 230 -12.58 3.92 21.77
C ILE A 230 -13.77 3.44 20.93
N VAL A 231 -13.89 2.12 20.81
CA VAL A 231 -15.01 1.44 20.17
C VAL A 231 -15.61 0.47 21.19
N MET A 232 -16.86 0.68 21.54
CA MET A 232 -17.55 -0.22 22.46
C MET A 232 -17.70 -1.61 21.82
N TRP A 233 -17.59 -2.66 22.63
CA TRP A 233 -17.74 -4.03 22.15
C TRP A 233 -19.08 -4.25 21.40
N GLN A 234 -20.16 -3.66 21.89
CA GLN A 234 -21.48 -3.75 21.25
C GLN A 234 -21.49 -3.10 19.85
N GLU A 235 -20.78 -1.98 19.67
CA GLU A 235 -20.63 -1.33 18.36
C GLU A 235 -19.85 -2.22 17.39
N LEU A 236 -18.74 -2.80 17.85
CA LEU A 236 -17.93 -3.71 17.04
C LEU A 236 -18.70 -4.97 16.64
N ALA A 237 -19.45 -5.57 17.59
CA ALA A 237 -20.30 -6.70 17.32
C ALA A 237 -21.42 -6.35 16.30
N GLY A 238 -22.00 -5.15 16.40
CA GLY A 238 -22.95 -4.62 15.45
C GLY A 238 -22.36 -4.42 14.04
N LEU A 239 -21.13 -3.92 13.94
CA LEU A 239 -20.38 -3.79 12.68
C LEU A 239 -20.15 -5.16 12.02
N LYS A 240 -19.69 -6.15 12.79
CA LYS A 240 -19.50 -7.54 12.30
C LYS A 240 -20.80 -8.14 11.80
N LYS A 241 -21.92 -7.97 12.51
CA LYS A 241 -23.25 -8.43 12.06
C LYS A 241 -23.69 -7.79 10.74
N ARG A 242 -23.25 -6.55 10.46
CA ARG A 242 -23.49 -5.86 9.19
C ARG A 242 -22.45 -6.17 8.10
N GLY A 243 -21.55 -7.14 8.33
CA GLY A 243 -20.60 -7.64 7.36
C GLY A 243 -19.26 -6.91 7.36
N ALA A 244 -18.93 -6.12 8.36
CA ALA A 244 -17.61 -5.50 8.46
C ALA A 244 -16.52 -6.57 8.62
N VAL A 245 -15.50 -6.53 7.76
CA VAL A 245 -14.36 -7.45 7.77
C VAL A 245 -13.03 -6.73 8.03
N GLY A 246 -12.98 -5.42 7.86
CA GLY A 246 -11.77 -4.64 8.06
C GLY A 246 -12.07 -3.17 8.29
N ASP A 247 -11.04 -2.42 8.69
CA ASP A 247 -11.06 -0.97 8.79
C ASP A 247 -9.77 -0.32 8.28
N ILE A 248 -9.89 0.90 7.83
CA ILE A 248 -8.80 1.86 7.62
C ILE A 248 -9.26 3.16 8.27
N ASN A 249 -8.46 3.72 9.18
CA ASN A 249 -8.80 4.95 9.89
C ASN A 249 -10.11 4.86 10.68
N LEU A 250 -10.42 3.73 11.32
CA LEU A 250 -11.70 3.43 11.98
C LEU A 250 -12.93 3.48 11.04
N ARG A 251 -12.71 3.54 9.73
CA ARG A 251 -13.75 3.43 8.71
C ARG A 251 -13.90 1.99 8.30
N TYR A 252 -14.95 1.33 8.78
CA TYR A 252 -15.19 -0.09 8.57
C TYR A 252 -15.76 -0.36 7.18
N PHE A 253 -15.32 -1.46 6.57
CA PHE A 253 -15.75 -1.92 5.25
C PHE A 253 -16.05 -3.42 5.21
N ASP A 254 -16.89 -3.81 4.27
CA ASP A 254 -17.30 -5.19 3.99
C ASP A 254 -16.29 -5.96 3.13
N GLU A 255 -16.60 -7.21 2.77
CA GLU A 255 -15.75 -8.06 1.94
C GLU A 255 -15.47 -7.51 0.53
N ARG A 256 -16.26 -6.56 0.05
CA ARG A 256 -16.07 -5.85 -1.21
C ARG A 256 -15.33 -4.52 -1.05
N GLY A 257 -14.92 -4.20 0.18
CA GLY A 257 -14.31 -2.92 0.51
C GLY A 257 -15.28 -1.73 0.47
N GLN A 258 -16.59 -2.01 0.54
CA GLN A 258 -17.61 -0.98 0.62
C GLN A 258 -17.81 -0.56 2.08
N LYS A 259 -18.00 0.74 2.29
CA LYS A 259 -18.25 1.30 3.62
C LYS A 259 -19.43 0.60 4.30
N VAL A 260 -19.24 0.17 5.55
CA VAL A 260 -20.33 -0.33 6.40
C VAL A 260 -20.87 0.84 7.24
N PRO A 261 -22.10 1.32 6.96
CA PRO A 261 -22.68 2.41 7.72
C PRO A 261 -22.86 2.07 9.21
N SER A 262 -22.50 3.00 10.10
CA SER A 262 -22.63 2.80 11.55
C SER A 262 -22.67 4.13 12.29
N GLY A 263 -23.19 4.13 13.52
CA GLY A 263 -23.12 5.30 14.41
C GLY A 263 -21.67 5.64 14.84
N LEU A 264 -20.74 4.70 14.73
CA LEU A 264 -19.32 4.97 14.92
C LEU A 264 -18.79 5.84 13.78
N ASP A 265 -19.12 5.52 12.54
CA ASP A 265 -18.62 6.22 11.38
C ASP A 265 -19.02 7.72 11.37
N SER A 266 -20.22 8.06 11.86
CA SER A 266 -20.65 9.46 11.99
C SER A 266 -19.92 10.25 13.08
N ARG A 267 -19.14 9.57 13.96
CA ARG A 267 -18.42 10.19 15.08
C ARG A 267 -16.89 10.21 14.89
N VAL A 268 -16.36 9.50 13.89
CA VAL A 268 -14.91 9.48 13.62
C VAL A 268 -14.45 10.83 13.05
N ILE A 269 -13.37 11.38 13.61
CA ILE A 269 -12.72 12.61 13.14
C ILE A 269 -11.41 12.22 12.44
N GLY A 270 -11.37 12.38 11.14
CA GLY A 270 -10.27 11.99 10.27
C GLY A 270 -10.75 11.75 8.84
N LEU A 271 -9.82 11.37 7.96
CA LEU A 271 -10.14 11.10 6.57
C LEU A 271 -11.16 9.97 6.41
N THR A 272 -12.09 10.15 5.49
CA THR A 272 -13.02 9.12 5.04
C THR A 272 -12.36 8.18 4.03
N LEU A 273 -12.95 7.00 3.77
CA LEU A 273 -12.45 6.06 2.74
C LEU A 273 -12.43 6.71 1.35
N ASP A 274 -13.42 7.55 1.04
CA ASP A 274 -13.50 8.21 -0.27
C ASP A 274 -12.45 9.32 -0.43
N GLU A 275 -12.07 9.99 0.66
CA GLU A 275 -10.97 10.95 0.67
C GLU A 275 -9.62 10.27 0.55
N ILE A 276 -9.42 9.14 1.26
CA ILE A 276 -8.21 8.32 1.17
C ILE A 276 -8.00 7.82 -0.26
N LYS A 277 -9.04 7.30 -0.93
CA LYS A 277 -8.97 6.82 -2.32
C LYS A 277 -8.51 7.88 -3.33
N LYS A 278 -8.67 9.16 -3.02
CA LYS A 278 -8.28 10.27 -3.92
C LYS A 278 -6.79 10.60 -3.83
N ILE A 279 -6.10 10.12 -2.80
CA ILE A 279 -4.65 10.30 -2.64
C ILE A 279 -3.94 9.46 -3.70
N ASP A 280 -2.93 10.02 -4.34
CA ASP A 280 -2.26 9.38 -5.48
C ASP A 280 -1.56 8.07 -5.10
N HIS A 281 -0.82 8.05 -3.99
CA HIS A 281 -0.17 6.87 -3.44
C HIS A 281 -0.74 6.52 -2.08
N VAL A 282 -1.58 5.48 -2.02
CA VAL A 282 -2.17 4.95 -0.78
C VAL A 282 -1.53 3.60 -0.47
N VAL A 283 -0.63 3.60 0.51
CA VAL A 283 0.11 2.44 0.98
C VAL A 283 -0.66 1.76 2.10
N GLY A 284 -1.27 0.62 1.81
CA GLY A 284 -1.87 -0.25 2.82
C GLY A 284 -0.78 -1.09 3.49
N VAL A 285 -0.67 -1.00 4.81
CA VAL A 285 0.35 -1.71 5.58
C VAL A 285 -0.33 -2.70 6.52
N GLY A 286 -0.09 -3.98 6.31
CA GLY A 286 -0.69 -5.02 7.15
C GLY A 286 -0.34 -6.42 6.70
N GLY A 287 -0.40 -7.37 7.63
CA GLY A 287 -0.10 -8.78 7.40
C GLY A 287 -0.60 -9.66 8.53
N GLY A 288 -0.39 -10.97 8.39
CA GLY A 288 -0.78 -11.98 9.37
C GLY A 288 -2.15 -12.59 9.12
N ALA A 289 -2.34 -13.78 9.69
CA ALA A 289 -3.54 -14.60 9.48
C ALA A 289 -4.84 -13.85 9.80
N GLU A 290 -4.80 -13.06 10.86
CA GLU A 290 -5.95 -12.35 11.41
C GLU A 290 -6.45 -11.22 10.52
N LYS A 291 -5.56 -10.62 9.72
CA LYS A 291 -5.85 -9.48 8.84
C LYS A 291 -6.11 -9.88 7.39
N PHE A 292 -5.96 -11.16 7.04
CA PHE A 292 -6.10 -11.65 5.67
C PHE A 292 -7.40 -11.18 5.00
N LYS A 293 -8.56 -11.38 5.66
CA LYS A 293 -9.86 -10.96 5.12
C LYS A 293 -9.97 -9.46 4.92
N ALA A 294 -9.44 -8.68 5.86
CA ALA A 294 -9.43 -7.23 5.79
C ALA A 294 -8.55 -6.72 4.63
N ILE A 295 -7.34 -7.29 4.49
CA ILE A 295 -6.42 -6.94 3.40
C ILE A 295 -7.05 -7.27 2.04
N ARG A 296 -7.59 -8.50 1.88
CA ARG A 296 -8.29 -8.90 0.66
C ARG A 296 -9.43 -7.93 0.30
N ALA A 297 -10.25 -7.56 1.28
CA ALA A 297 -11.37 -6.64 1.08
C ALA A 297 -10.90 -5.22 0.73
N ALA A 298 -9.85 -4.72 1.38
CA ALA A 298 -9.25 -3.43 1.04
C ALA A 298 -8.75 -3.38 -0.41
N LEU A 299 -8.15 -4.48 -0.89
CA LEU A 299 -7.71 -4.62 -2.27
C LEU A 299 -8.89 -4.70 -3.25
N ALA A 300 -9.92 -5.51 -2.93
CA ALA A 300 -11.12 -5.64 -3.75
C ALA A 300 -11.85 -4.30 -3.92
N GLY A 301 -11.93 -3.50 -2.86
CA GLY A 301 -12.53 -2.16 -2.85
C GLY A 301 -11.63 -1.05 -3.40
N LYS A 302 -10.40 -1.38 -3.82
CA LYS A 302 -9.38 -0.40 -4.26
C LYS A 302 -9.17 0.73 -3.24
N LEU A 303 -9.18 0.36 -1.94
CA LEU A 303 -8.96 1.32 -0.84
C LEU A 303 -7.50 1.73 -0.75
N VAL A 304 -6.60 0.90 -1.26
CA VAL A 304 -5.16 1.11 -1.34
C VAL A 304 -4.67 0.76 -2.75
N ASN A 305 -3.61 1.38 -3.21
CA ASN A 305 -3.01 1.11 -4.52
C ASN A 305 -1.54 0.65 -4.44
N VAL A 306 -0.99 0.66 -3.23
CA VAL A 306 0.26 -0.02 -2.86
C VAL A 306 -0.01 -0.90 -1.65
N LEU A 307 0.57 -2.10 -1.62
CA LEU A 307 0.43 -3.03 -0.49
C LEU A 307 1.80 -3.42 0.05
N VAL A 308 2.00 -3.23 1.37
CA VAL A 308 3.13 -3.84 2.09
C VAL A 308 2.58 -4.93 3.00
N THR A 309 2.99 -6.18 2.76
CA THR A 309 2.46 -7.35 3.49
C THR A 309 3.51 -8.46 3.65
N ASP A 310 3.20 -9.46 4.45
CA ASP A 310 4.05 -10.64 4.62
C ASP A 310 3.84 -11.69 3.50
N HIS A 311 4.85 -12.54 3.30
CA HIS A 311 4.85 -13.54 2.23
C HIS A 311 3.73 -14.58 2.35
N ARG A 312 3.29 -14.93 3.57
CA ARG A 312 2.21 -15.90 3.79
C ARG A 312 0.85 -15.31 3.41
N THR A 313 0.58 -14.08 3.84
CA THR A 313 -0.59 -13.32 3.40
C THR A 313 -0.59 -13.17 1.87
N ALA A 314 0.53 -12.82 1.27
CA ALA A 314 0.69 -12.70 -0.18
C ALA A 314 0.40 -14.02 -0.92
N GLN A 315 0.87 -15.15 -0.41
CA GLN A 315 0.58 -16.49 -0.98
C GLN A 315 -0.91 -16.81 -0.95
N LEU A 316 -1.60 -16.53 0.16
CA LEU A 316 -3.04 -16.74 0.30
C LEU A 316 -3.85 -15.86 -0.66
N LEU A 317 -3.50 -14.57 -0.76
CA LEU A 317 -4.13 -13.63 -1.72
C LEU A 317 -3.98 -14.11 -3.16
N ARG A 318 -2.79 -14.58 -3.55
CA ARG A 318 -2.54 -15.13 -4.89
C ARG A 318 -3.37 -16.38 -5.17
N ALA A 319 -3.51 -17.27 -4.18
CA ALA A 319 -4.26 -18.53 -4.34
C ALA A 319 -5.74 -18.29 -4.63
N GLU A 320 -6.40 -17.33 -3.96
CA GLU A 320 -7.81 -17.00 -4.20
C GLU A 320 -8.07 -16.48 -5.62
N GLY A 321 -7.16 -15.71 -6.20
CA GLY A 321 -7.30 -15.21 -7.57
C GLY A 321 -7.27 -16.30 -8.64
N ARG A 322 -6.60 -17.43 -8.36
CA ARG A 322 -6.58 -18.59 -9.26
C ARG A 322 -7.92 -19.35 -9.25
N VAL A 323 -8.58 -19.44 -8.11
CA VAL A 323 -9.89 -20.12 -7.98
C VAL A 323 -10.98 -19.36 -8.72
N ALA A 324 -10.96 -18.02 -8.71
CA ALA A 324 -11.93 -17.20 -9.42
C ALA A 324 -11.87 -17.33 -10.97
N HIS A 325 -10.73 -17.73 -11.53
CA HIS A 325 -10.55 -17.93 -12.97
C HIS A 325 -10.84 -19.35 -13.47
N THR A 326 -11.07 -20.31 -12.56
CA THR A 326 -11.33 -21.73 -12.91
C THR A 326 -12.81 -22.12 -12.92
N HIS A 327 -13.74 -21.20 -12.60
CA HIS A 327 -15.17 -21.47 -12.77
C HIS A 327 -15.59 -21.08 -14.19
N PRO A 328 -15.97 -22.04 -15.06
CA PRO A 328 -16.49 -21.73 -16.39
C PRO A 328 -17.85 -21.04 -16.26
N LEU A 329 -18.05 -20.00 -17.10
CA LEU A 329 -19.34 -19.35 -17.27
C LEU A 329 -20.40 -20.42 -17.57
N PRO A 330 -21.63 -20.31 -17.05
CA PRO A 330 -22.69 -21.24 -17.36
C PRO A 330 -22.97 -21.20 -18.87
N VAL A 331 -22.88 -22.37 -19.50
CA VAL A 331 -23.26 -22.58 -20.89
C VAL A 331 -24.72 -22.15 -21.04
N LYS A 332 -24.99 -21.12 -21.85
CA LYS A 332 -26.35 -20.78 -22.27
C LYS A 332 -26.88 -21.97 -23.03
N SER A 333 -27.81 -22.70 -22.45
CA SER A 333 -28.64 -23.67 -23.13
C SER A 333 -29.45 -22.90 -24.17
N LYS A 334 -29.18 -23.16 -25.46
CA LYS A 334 -30.11 -22.83 -26.55
C LYS A 334 -31.34 -23.72 -26.41
N GLY A 335 -32.48 -23.11 -26.08
CA GLY A 335 -33.79 -23.65 -26.30
C GLY A 335 -34.38 -22.93 -27.52
#